data_109699b8188998b66e58e06c55ec33bf
#
_entry.id   109699b8188998b66e58e06c55ec33bf
#
_cell.length_a   1.000
_cell.length_b   1.000
_cell.length_c   1.000
_cell.angle_alpha   90.00
_cell.angle_beta   90.00
_cell.angle_gamma   90.00
#
_symmetry.space_group_name_H-M   'P 1'
#
loop_
_entity.id
_entity.type
_entity.pdbx_description
1 polymer ?
#
loop_
_entity_poly.entity_id
_entity_poly.type
_entity_poly.pdbx_seq_one_letter_code
_entity_poly.pdbx_strand_id
1 'polypeptide(L)'
;MREERFFTAEETVTNERIDKFLSAQMPDRSRSYIQKLIKDGLVEVNGKQVKTNYKLGSEDEVKLQIPELEVPDILPEEIPLDILYEDTDLLVVNKPKGMVVHPAPGHYTGTLVNALMYHCRENLSGINGVMRPGIVHRIDMDTTGSLLVCKNDRAHQILAEQLKDHSITRRYEAIVHGNLKEDSGTVNAPIGRHPTDRKKMSVHAPHGREAVTHYRVLERFGNYTHIECELETGRTHQIRVHMASIGHPILGDLVYGSAKCPFRLQGQTLHARILGFVHPSTGAYVQFDAPLPEYFEELLKKLRNQTGN
;
A
#
# COMPACT_ATOMS: atom_id res chain seq x y z
N MET A 1 -22.96 -16.09 12.56
CA MET A 1 -24.41 -15.78 12.37
C MET A 1 -24.52 -14.54 11.50
N ARG A 2 -25.41 -14.50 10.51
CA ARG A 2 -25.66 -13.28 9.73
C ARG A 2 -26.37 -12.28 10.64
N GLU A 3 -25.88 -11.05 10.73
CA GLU A 3 -26.58 -9.96 11.45
C GLU A 3 -27.75 -9.51 10.57
N GLU A 4 -28.95 -9.51 11.12
CA GLU A 4 -30.14 -8.98 10.44
C GLU A 4 -30.55 -7.67 11.08
N ARG A 5 -30.83 -6.65 10.26
CA ARG A 5 -31.38 -5.35 10.69
C ARG A 5 -32.67 -5.07 9.94
N PHE A 6 -33.61 -4.51 10.66
CA PHE A 6 -34.93 -4.16 10.16
C PHE A 6 -35.14 -2.65 10.32
N PHE A 7 -35.69 -2.02 9.29
CA PHE A 7 -36.02 -0.60 9.30
C PHE A 7 -37.41 -0.43 8.70
N THR A 8 -38.18 0.54 9.19
CA THR A 8 -39.46 0.97 8.61
C THR A 8 -39.28 2.35 8.01
N ALA A 9 -39.71 2.57 6.77
CA ALA A 9 -39.65 3.85 6.11
C ALA A 9 -40.78 4.76 6.61
N GLU A 10 -40.42 5.83 7.31
CA GLU A 10 -41.37 6.86 7.74
C GLU A 10 -41.85 7.70 6.53
N GLU A 11 -42.99 8.42 6.72
CA GLU A 11 -43.51 9.33 5.67
C GLU A 11 -42.45 10.33 5.15
N THR A 12 -41.57 10.80 6.04
CA THR A 12 -40.51 11.78 5.76
C THR A 12 -39.49 11.32 4.75
N VAL A 13 -39.33 9.99 4.57
CA VAL A 13 -38.36 9.39 3.63
C VAL A 13 -39.03 8.81 2.37
N THR A 14 -40.30 9.04 2.17
CA THR A 14 -41.06 8.61 0.99
C THR A 14 -40.41 9.18 -0.30
N ASN A 15 -40.26 8.36 -1.32
CA ASN A 15 -39.51 8.65 -2.55
C ASN A 15 -37.97 8.77 -2.41
N GLU A 16 -37.41 8.59 -1.22
CA GLU A 16 -35.98 8.51 -1.08
C GLU A 16 -35.43 7.19 -1.64
N ARG A 17 -34.24 7.24 -2.19
CA ARG A 17 -33.59 6.03 -2.69
C ARG A 17 -33.11 5.16 -1.54
N ILE A 18 -33.37 3.85 -1.61
CA ILE A 18 -33.01 2.90 -0.59
C ILE A 18 -31.50 2.91 -0.25
N ASP A 19 -30.63 3.11 -1.26
CA ASP A 19 -29.17 3.16 -1.01
C ASP A 19 -28.75 4.41 -0.22
N LYS A 20 -29.52 5.50 -0.31
CA LYS A 20 -29.28 6.72 0.47
C LYS A 20 -29.87 6.59 1.87
N PHE A 21 -31.10 6.10 1.98
CA PHE A 21 -31.76 5.82 3.26
C PHE A 21 -30.90 4.91 4.14
N LEU A 22 -30.51 3.73 3.63
CA LEU A 22 -29.67 2.78 4.40
C LEU A 22 -28.30 3.35 4.76
N SER A 23 -27.71 4.22 3.92
CA SER A 23 -26.45 4.90 4.29
C SER A 23 -26.60 5.88 5.43
N ALA A 24 -27.76 6.51 5.57
CA ALA A 24 -28.06 7.39 6.70
C ALA A 24 -28.30 6.60 8.00
N GLN A 25 -28.94 5.42 7.90
CA GLN A 25 -29.16 4.53 9.05
C GLN A 25 -27.90 3.80 9.50
N MET A 26 -26.86 3.73 8.67
CA MET A 26 -25.60 3.02 8.93
C MET A 26 -24.39 3.93 8.66
N PRO A 27 -24.13 4.93 9.52
CA PRO A 27 -23.06 5.91 9.29
C PRO A 27 -21.63 5.30 9.35
N ASP A 28 -21.49 4.12 9.95
CA ASP A 28 -20.26 3.32 10.02
C ASP A 28 -19.94 2.58 8.70
N ARG A 29 -20.87 2.56 7.74
CA ARG A 29 -20.76 1.86 6.46
C ARG A 29 -20.78 2.82 5.27
N SER A 30 -19.91 2.57 4.29
CA SER A 30 -19.92 3.38 3.08
C SER A 30 -21.14 3.09 2.20
N ARG A 31 -21.64 4.10 1.48
CA ARG A 31 -22.75 3.93 0.53
C ARG A 31 -22.45 2.88 -0.56
N SER A 32 -21.19 2.77 -0.98
CA SER A 32 -20.78 1.73 -1.94
C SER A 32 -20.89 0.32 -1.36
N TYR A 33 -20.66 0.15 -0.07
CA TYR A 33 -20.90 -1.11 0.62
C TYR A 33 -22.39 -1.47 0.65
N ILE A 34 -23.26 -0.51 1.00
CA ILE A 34 -24.71 -0.68 0.97
C ILE A 34 -25.20 -1.07 -0.44
N GLN A 35 -24.73 -0.37 -1.47
CA GLN A 35 -25.06 -0.71 -2.86
C GLN A 35 -24.62 -2.12 -3.25
N LYS A 36 -23.51 -2.61 -2.70
CA LYS A 36 -23.07 -3.99 -2.90
C LYS A 36 -24.06 -4.96 -2.25
N LEU A 37 -24.44 -4.76 -0.99
CA LEU A 37 -25.40 -5.60 -0.29
C LEU A 37 -26.74 -5.68 -1.05
N ILE A 38 -27.23 -4.56 -1.59
CA ILE A 38 -28.45 -4.56 -2.41
C ILE A 38 -28.26 -5.38 -3.69
N LYS A 39 -27.14 -5.25 -4.39
CA LYS A 39 -26.85 -6.03 -5.60
C LYS A 39 -26.68 -7.52 -5.33
N ASP A 40 -26.14 -7.87 -4.18
CA ASP A 40 -25.93 -9.24 -3.73
C ASP A 40 -27.24 -9.89 -3.19
N GLY A 41 -28.40 -9.15 -3.27
CA GLY A 41 -29.70 -9.64 -2.85
C GLY A 41 -29.88 -9.74 -1.33
N LEU A 42 -29.03 -9.05 -0.55
CA LEU A 42 -29.05 -9.06 0.92
C LEU A 42 -29.93 -7.93 1.52
N VAL A 43 -30.66 -7.22 0.66
CA VAL A 43 -31.65 -6.20 1.05
C VAL A 43 -32.98 -6.52 0.41
N GLU A 44 -33.99 -6.60 1.24
CA GLU A 44 -35.37 -6.83 0.83
C GLU A 44 -36.27 -5.68 1.32
N VAL A 45 -37.27 -5.36 0.52
CA VAL A 45 -38.35 -4.43 0.90
C VAL A 45 -39.66 -5.20 0.79
N ASN A 46 -40.40 -5.25 1.88
CA ASN A 46 -41.66 -6.02 1.97
C ASN A 46 -41.48 -7.47 1.47
N GLY A 47 -40.34 -8.10 1.87
CA GLY A 47 -39.99 -9.48 1.52
C GLY A 47 -39.53 -9.69 0.06
N LYS A 48 -39.26 -8.62 -0.71
CA LYS A 48 -38.80 -8.70 -2.11
C LYS A 48 -37.45 -8.01 -2.29
N GLN A 49 -36.55 -8.66 -3.04
CA GLN A 49 -35.29 -8.06 -3.42
C GLN A 49 -35.50 -6.84 -4.32
N VAL A 50 -34.72 -5.77 -4.10
CA VAL A 50 -34.85 -4.51 -4.80
C VAL A 50 -33.56 -4.07 -5.48
N LYS A 51 -33.64 -3.08 -6.37
CA LYS A 51 -32.46 -2.45 -7.01
C LYS A 51 -31.97 -1.27 -6.17
N THR A 52 -30.70 -0.88 -6.35
CA THR A 52 -30.06 0.22 -5.61
C THR A 52 -30.77 1.59 -5.74
N ASN A 53 -31.56 1.76 -6.80
CA ASN A 53 -32.34 2.99 -7.06
C ASN A 53 -33.81 2.86 -6.68
N TYR A 54 -34.22 1.79 -5.99
CA TYR A 54 -35.57 1.63 -5.48
C TYR A 54 -35.95 2.84 -4.63
N LYS A 55 -37.15 3.37 -4.83
CA LYS A 55 -37.69 4.48 -4.07
C LYS A 55 -38.65 3.96 -3.02
N LEU A 56 -38.38 4.28 -1.76
CA LEU A 56 -39.16 3.83 -0.63
C LEU A 56 -40.58 4.43 -0.65
N GLY A 57 -41.57 3.62 -0.39
CA GLY A 57 -42.92 4.03 -0.04
C GLY A 57 -43.06 4.32 1.47
N SER A 58 -44.15 4.97 1.85
CA SER A 58 -44.52 5.07 3.28
C SER A 58 -44.77 3.67 3.85
N GLU A 59 -44.27 3.38 5.04
CA GLU A 59 -44.39 2.11 5.74
C GLU A 59 -43.70 0.91 5.08
N ASP A 60 -42.82 1.14 4.08
CA ASP A 60 -41.99 0.06 3.55
C ASP A 60 -41.14 -0.56 4.65
N GLU A 61 -41.24 -1.89 4.81
CA GLU A 61 -40.37 -2.67 5.71
C GLU A 61 -39.11 -3.10 4.97
N VAL A 62 -37.97 -2.62 5.44
CA VAL A 62 -36.65 -2.92 4.86
C VAL A 62 -35.93 -3.93 5.75
N LYS A 63 -35.66 -5.12 5.21
CA LYS A 63 -34.80 -6.11 5.82
C LYS A 63 -33.41 -6.05 5.19
N LEU A 64 -32.37 -5.92 6.02
CA LEU A 64 -30.97 -5.92 5.61
C LEU A 64 -30.25 -7.06 6.29
N GLN A 65 -29.63 -7.95 5.49
CA GLN A 65 -28.73 -8.99 5.96
C GLN A 65 -27.28 -8.53 5.78
N ILE A 66 -26.55 -8.45 6.89
CA ILE A 66 -25.12 -8.13 6.89
C ILE A 66 -24.37 -9.47 6.98
N PRO A 67 -23.67 -9.89 5.90
CA PRO A 67 -22.84 -11.08 5.99
C PRO A 67 -21.74 -10.85 7.02
N GLU A 68 -21.44 -11.88 7.79
CA GLU A 68 -20.23 -11.90 8.61
C GLU A 68 -19.04 -11.62 7.68
N LEU A 69 -18.16 -10.71 8.08
CA LEU A 69 -16.89 -10.54 7.39
C LEU A 69 -16.14 -11.86 7.60
N GLU A 70 -16.14 -12.72 6.60
CA GLU A 70 -15.14 -13.77 6.53
C GLU A 70 -13.78 -13.07 6.44
N VAL A 71 -13.15 -12.85 7.60
CA VAL A 71 -11.74 -12.53 7.66
C VAL A 71 -11.06 -13.84 7.24
N PRO A 72 -10.47 -13.92 6.04
CA PRO A 72 -9.79 -15.14 5.66
C PRO A 72 -8.73 -15.46 6.71
N ASP A 73 -8.70 -16.68 7.21
CA ASP A 73 -7.65 -17.15 8.08
C ASP A 73 -6.33 -17.02 7.34
N ILE A 74 -5.48 -16.13 7.82
CA ILE A 74 -4.13 -15.97 7.28
C ILE A 74 -3.30 -17.09 7.91
N LEU A 75 -2.95 -18.05 7.09
CA LEU A 75 -2.18 -19.21 7.53
C LEU A 75 -0.67 -18.91 7.44
N PRO A 76 0.12 -19.37 8.42
CA PRO A 76 1.58 -19.37 8.31
C PRO A 76 2.03 -20.20 7.11
N GLU A 77 2.97 -19.70 6.32
CA GLU A 77 3.55 -20.41 5.18
C GLU A 77 5.07 -20.46 5.28
N GLU A 78 5.67 -21.61 4.99
CA GLU A 78 7.11 -21.80 4.96
C GLU A 78 7.72 -21.18 3.70
N ILE A 79 7.84 -19.84 3.73
CA ILE A 79 8.46 -19.06 2.66
C ILE A 79 9.80 -18.53 3.18
N PRO A 80 10.92 -18.78 2.48
CA PRO A 80 12.23 -18.26 2.89
C PRO A 80 12.24 -16.74 2.96
N LEU A 81 12.80 -16.20 4.04
CA LEU A 81 13.00 -14.76 4.25
C LEU A 81 14.50 -14.44 4.17
N ASP A 82 14.84 -13.40 3.42
CA ASP A 82 16.16 -12.79 3.47
C ASP A 82 16.16 -11.75 4.60
N ILE A 83 16.78 -12.13 5.73
CA ILE A 83 16.78 -11.38 6.99
C ILE A 83 18.07 -10.57 7.09
N LEU A 84 17.94 -9.23 7.11
CA LEU A 84 19.07 -8.31 7.30
C LEU A 84 19.43 -8.15 8.78
N TYR A 85 18.44 -8.21 9.67
CA TYR A 85 18.61 -8.12 11.10
C TYR A 85 17.42 -8.73 11.83
N GLU A 86 17.66 -9.32 12.98
CA GLU A 86 16.62 -9.81 13.87
C GLU A 86 17.08 -9.79 15.34
N ASP A 87 16.19 -9.36 16.23
CA ASP A 87 16.34 -9.50 17.69
C ASP A 87 14.99 -9.82 18.36
N THR A 88 14.84 -9.50 19.66
CA THR A 88 13.60 -9.73 20.40
C THR A 88 12.49 -8.74 20.10
N ASP A 89 12.81 -7.54 19.57
CA ASP A 89 11.88 -6.46 19.34
C ASP A 89 11.42 -6.37 17.90
N LEU A 90 12.30 -6.62 16.97
CA LEU A 90 12.06 -6.34 15.55
C LEU A 90 12.84 -7.28 14.61
N LEU A 91 12.42 -7.26 13.37
CA LEU A 91 13.03 -7.94 12.25
C LEU A 91 13.12 -6.94 11.09
N VAL A 92 14.24 -6.90 10.37
CA VAL A 92 14.39 -6.19 9.11
C VAL A 92 14.61 -7.20 8.00
N VAL A 93 13.69 -7.23 7.03
CA VAL A 93 13.76 -8.16 5.91
C VAL A 93 14.10 -7.43 4.60
N ASN A 94 14.85 -8.08 3.73
CA ASN A 94 15.06 -7.69 2.34
C ASN A 94 13.95 -8.32 1.49
N LYS A 95 12.85 -7.61 1.29
CA LYS A 95 11.68 -8.12 0.58
C LYS A 95 11.99 -8.37 -0.89
N PRO A 96 11.74 -9.56 -1.43
CA PRO A 96 11.92 -9.83 -2.85
C PRO A 96 10.86 -9.13 -3.72
N LYS A 97 11.12 -9.06 -5.02
CA LYS A 97 10.18 -8.60 -6.04
C LYS A 97 9.00 -9.57 -6.17
N GLY A 98 7.81 -9.04 -6.49
CA GLY A 98 6.60 -9.85 -6.68
C GLY A 98 5.90 -10.27 -5.40
N MET A 99 6.47 -10.03 -4.21
CA MET A 99 5.87 -10.39 -2.93
C MET A 99 5.02 -9.23 -2.39
N VAL A 100 3.74 -9.50 -2.13
CA VAL A 100 2.83 -8.57 -1.44
C VAL A 100 3.13 -8.59 0.06
N VAL A 101 3.11 -7.43 0.72
CA VAL A 101 3.44 -7.34 2.16
C VAL A 101 2.38 -8.02 3.03
N HIS A 102 1.10 -7.76 2.80
CA HIS A 102 0.01 -8.31 3.61
C HIS A 102 -1.16 -8.74 2.72
N PRO A 103 -1.97 -9.70 3.17
CA PRO A 103 -3.10 -10.20 2.40
C PRO A 103 -4.04 -9.08 1.94
N ALA A 104 -4.47 -9.18 0.69
CA ALA A 104 -5.39 -8.28 0.03
C ALA A 104 -6.24 -9.05 -0.98
N PRO A 105 -7.38 -8.51 -1.46
CA PRO A 105 -8.18 -9.17 -2.48
C PRO A 105 -7.35 -9.62 -3.69
N GLY A 106 -7.35 -10.93 -3.95
CA GLY A 106 -6.55 -11.59 -4.99
C GLY A 106 -5.16 -12.10 -4.54
N HIS A 107 -4.74 -11.82 -3.30
CA HIS A 107 -3.44 -12.23 -2.73
C HIS A 107 -3.61 -12.58 -1.25
N TYR A 108 -4.21 -13.72 -0.93
CA TYR A 108 -4.43 -14.17 0.45
C TYR A 108 -3.33 -15.10 0.95
N THR A 109 -2.50 -15.63 0.06
CA THR A 109 -1.39 -16.55 0.29
C THR A 109 -0.11 -16.00 -0.34
N GLY A 110 1.03 -16.54 0.03
CA GLY A 110 2.34 -16.15 -0.53
C GLY A 110 2.76 -14.73 -0.15
N THR A 111 2.18 -14.12 0.88
CA THR A 111 2.52 -12.77 1.30
C THR A 111 3.66 -12.76 2.32
N LEU A 112 4.29 -11.61 2.53
CA LEU A 112 5.29 -11.47 3.57
C LEU A 112 4.70 -11.79 4.96
N VAL A 113 3.45 -11.43 5.23
CA VAL A 113 2.78 -11.76 6.50
C VAL A 113 2.66 -13.27 6.70
N ASN A 114 2.32 -14.06 5.65
CA ASN A 114 2.29 -15.52 5.77
C ASN A 114 3.66 -16.09 6.16
N ALA A 115 4.75 -15.59 5.54
CA ALA A 115 6.11 -15.98 5.84
C ALA A 115 6.54 -15.57 7.26
N LEU A 116 6.20 -14.35 7.70
CA LEU A 116 6.49 -13.85 9.04
C LEU A 116 5.76 -14.63 10.13
N MET A 117 4.50 -15.00 9.91
CA MET A 117 3.75 -15.85 10.85
C MET A 117 4.38 -17.23 11.02
N TYR A 118 4.96 -17.78 9.96
CA TYR A 118 5.69 -19.04 10.04
C TYR A 118 7.03 -18.87 10.78
N HIS A 119 7.79 -17.84 10.44
CA HIS A 119 9.12 -17.58 11.02
C HIS A 119 9.06 -17.16 12.48
N CYS A 120 8.23 -16.17 12.81
CA CYS A 120 8.12 -15.57 14.14
C CYS A 120 7.15 -16.32 15.06
N ARG A 121 6.27 -17.16 14.51
CA ARG A 121 5.19 -17.85 15.23
C ARG A 121 4.33 -16.86 16.04
N GLU A 122 4.31 -16.98 17.35
CA GLU A 122 3.53 -16.10 18.23
C GLU A 122 4.22 -14.75 18.54
N ASN A 123 5.46 -14.57 18.09
CA ASN A 123 6.25 -13.36 18.35
C ASN A 123 6.06 -12.31 17.24
N LEU A 124 4.84 -11.85 17.03
CA LEU A 124 4.51 -10.71 16.17
C LEU A 124 3.55 -9.78 16.90
N SER A 125 3.75 -8.47 16.75
CA SER A 125 2.82 -7.50 17.31
C SER A 125 1.42 -7.64 16.71
N GLY A 126 0.40 -7.67 17.57
CA GLY A 126 -1.02 -7.78 17.21
C GLY A 126 -1.72 -6.45 16.96
N ILE A 127 -1.06 -5.30 17.14
CA ILE A 127 -1.70 -3.95 17.13
C ILE A 127 -2.53 -3.69 15.86
N ASN A 128 -2.03 -4.09 14.69
CA ASN A 128 -2.75 -3.90 13.42
C ASN A 128 -3.69 -5.07 13.07
N GLY A 129 -4.01 -5.90 14.07
CA GLY A 129 -4.95 -7.01 13.93
C GLY A 129 -4.43 -8.19 13.13
N VAL A 130 -5.29 -9.19 12.95
CA VAL A 130 -4.95 -10.48 12.32
C VAL A 130 -4.44 -10.34 10.89
N MET A 131 -4.88 -9.30 10.17
CA MET A 131 -4.51 -9.09 8.76
C MET A 131 -3.11 -8.52 8.54
N ARG A 132 -2.49 -7.92 9.57
CA ARG A 132 -1.22 -7.20 9.45
C ARG A 132 -0.34 -7.31 10.71
N PRO A 133 -0.15 -8.51 11.28
CA PRO A 133 0.65 -8.66 12.49
C PRO A 133 2.08 -8.17 12.21
N GLY A 134 2.62 -7.37 13.12
CA GLY A 134 3.97 -6.83 13.05
C GLY A 134 4.24 -5.75 11.98
N ILE A 135 3.29 -5.44 11.11
CA ILE A 135 3.49 -4.53 9.97
C ILE A 135 3.22 -3.07 10.36
N VAL A 136 4.25 -2.23 10.41
CA VAL A 136 4.17 -0.78 10.68
C VAL A 136 4.20 0.06 9.40
N HIS A 137 4.84 -0.41 8.34
CA HIS A 137 4.87 0.23 7.04
C HIS A 137 4.88 -0.80 5.91
N ARG A 138 4.81 -0.31 4.67
CA ARG A 138 4.76 -1.20 3.51
C ARG A 138 5.50 -0.62 2.33
N ILE A 139 5.99 -1.51 1.47
CA ILE A 139 6.46 -1.21 0.11
C ILE A 139 5.58 -1.97 -0.90
N ASP A 140 5.59 -1.54 -2.15
CA ASP A 140 4.75 -2.14 -3.19
C ASP A 140 5.21 -3.58 -3.53
N MET A 141 4.33 -4.36 -4.17
CA MET A 141 4.59 -5.75 -4.56
C MET A 141 5.92 -5.89 -5.32
N ASP A 142 6.12 -5.06 -6.34
CA ASP A 142 7.33 -5.10 -7.19
C ASP A 142 8.46 -4.19 -6.71
N THR A 143 8.32 -3.53 -5.58
CA THR A 143 9.42 -2.83 -4.90
C THR A 143 10.17 -3.81 -4.02
N THR A 144 11.48 -3.86 -4.16
CA THR A 144 12.39 -4.71 -3.37
C THR A 144 13.00 -3.94 -2.20
N GLY A 145 13.65 -4.66 -1.27
CA GLY A 145 14.51 -4.05 -0.26
C GLY A 145 13.95 -4.04 1.15
N SER A 146 14.55 -3.21 1.99
CA SER A 146 14.37 -3.22 3.44
C SER A 146 12.94 -2.90 3.90
N LEU A 147 12.42 -3.73 4.77
CA LEU A 147 11.12 -3.56 5.42
C LEU A 147 11.22 -3.95 6.90
N LEU A 148 10.71 -3.05 7.76
CA LEU A 148 10.69 -3.21 9.21
C LEU A 148 9.45 -3.98 9.67
N VAL A 149 9.67 -4.94 10.57
CA VAL A 149 8.63 -5.77 11.19
C VAL A 149 8.79 -5.73 12.71
N CYS A 150 7.71 -5.57 13.45
CA CYS A 150 7.70 -5.52 14.90
C CYS A 150 7.30 -6.86 15.50
N LYS A 151 8.13 -7.41 16.40
CA LYS A 151 7.88 -8.69 17.05
C LYS A 151 7.01 -8.56 18.30
N ASN A 152 6.90 -7.36 18.89
CA ASN A 152 6.05 -7.09 20.04
C ASN A 152 5.36 -5.72 19.95
N ASP A 153 4.33 -5.52 20.77
CA ASP A 153 3.48 -4.32 20.73
C ASP A 153 4.22 -3.06 21.18
N ARG A 154 5.17 -3.16 22.12
CA ARG A 154 5.99 -2.02 22.57
C ARG A 154 6.85 -1.48 21.43
N ALA A 155 7.56 -2.36 20.75
CA ALA A 155 8.37 -1.97 19.58
C ALA A 155 7.49 -1.37 18.48
N HIS A 156 6.31 -1.95 18.26
CA HIS A 156 5.35 -1.46 17.29
C HIS A 156 4.89 -0.02 17.57
N GLN A 157 4.51 0.29 18.82
CA GLN A 157 4.08 1.64 19.21
C GLN A 157 5.19 2.66 19.01
N ILE A 158 6.41 2.37 19.48
CA ILE A 158 7.55 3.27 19.36
C ILE A 158 7.93 3.53 17.90
N LEU A 159 7.98 2.48 17.08
CA LEU A 159 8.35 2.60 15.67
C LEU A 159 7.23 3.22 14.82
N ALA A 160 5.97 3.01 15.17
CA ALA A 160 4.85 3.70 14.53
C ALA A 160 4.86 5.21 14.84
N GLU A 161 5.26 5.63 16.05
CA GLU A 161 5.44 7.04 16.38
C GLU A 161 6.59 7.66 15.57
N GLN A 162 7.75 6.99 15.48
CA GLN A 162 8.86 7.45 14.63
C GLN A 162 8.47 7.58 13.15
N LEU A 163 7.61 6.68 12.64
CA LEU A 163 7.07 6.81 11.28
C LEU A 163 6.14 8.03 11.12
N LYS A 164 5.34 8.31 12.14
CA LYS A 164 4.41 9.45 12.18
C LYS A 164 5.17 10.78 12.28
N ASP A 165 6.25 10.82 13.07
CA ASP A 165 7.09 11.99 13.25
C ASP A 165 8.15 12.14 12.14
N HIS A 166 8.11 11.24 11.14
CA HIS A 166 9.03 11.25 10.00
C HIS A 166 10.51 11.14 10.37
N SER A 167 10.84 10.57 11.55
CA SER A 167 12.22 10.40 12.03
C SER A 167 12.90 9.13 11.53
N ILE A 168 12.17 8.23 10.86
CA ILE A 168 12.74 7.04 10.23
C ILE A 168 13.37 7.40 8.87
N THR A 169 14.67 7.16 8.73
CA THR A 169 15.37 7.30 7.45
C THR A 169 14.92 6.22 6.48
N ARG A 170 14.44 6.63 5.30
CA ARG A 170 14.01 5.74 4.22
C ARG A 170 14.56 6.24 2.91
N ARG A 171 15.64 5.59 2.42
CA ARG A 171 16.24 5.90 1.12
C ARG A 171 16.03 4.76 0.15
N TYR A 172 15.68 5.12 -1.05
CA TYR A 172 15.39 4.21 -2.14
C TYR A 172 16.32 4.51 -3.31
N GLU A 173 16.69 3.49 -4.05
CA GLU A 173 17.31 3.65 -5.36
C GLU A 173 16.30 3.31 -6.46
N ALA A 174 16.31 4.10 -7.53
CA ALA A 174 15.43 3.92 -8.66
C ALA A 174 16.12 4.26 -9.98
N ILE A 175 15.69 3.61 -11.06
CA ILE A 175 16.04 4.05 -12.42
C ILE A 175 14.80 4.66 -13.05
N VAL A 176 14.92 5.90 -13.51
CA VAL A 176 13.82 6.66 -14.11
C VAL A 176 14.05 6.91 -15.60
N HIS A 177 12.98 7.10 -16.35
CA HIS A 177 13.05 7.52 -17.74
C HIS A 177 13.53 8.97 -17.87
N GLY A 178 14.30 9.22 -18.93
CA GLY A 178 14.81 10.53 -19.28
C GLY A 178 16.08 10.91 -18.51
N ASN A 179 16.62 12.06 -18.86
CA ASN A 179 17.81 12.64 -18.24
C ASN A 179 17.38 13.80 -17.34
N LEU A 180 17.45 13.62 -16.04
CA LEU A 180 17.24 14.68 -15.06
C LEU A 180 18.32 15.76 -15.23
N LYS A 181 17.92 17.01 -15.42
CA LYS A 181 18.86 18.12 -15.63
C LYS A 181 19.60 18.50 -14.35
N GLU A 182 18.83 18.64 -13.27
CA GLU A 182 19.34 19.00 -11.95
C GLU A 182 19.88 17.77 -11.23
N ASP A 183 20.98 17.95 -10.48
CA ASP A 183 21.61 16.85 -9.71
C ASP A 183 20.79 16.44 -8.49
N SER A 184 19.90 17.28 -8.01
CA SER A 184 18.99 17.01 -6.92
C SER A 184 17.73 17.85 -7.02
N GLY A 185 16.66 17.43 -6.33
CA GLY A 185 15.42 18.18 -6.27
C GLY A 185 14.44 17.62 -5.24
N THR A 186 13.36 18.36 -5.05
CA THR A 186 12.29 17.98 -4.14
C THR A 186 10.96 18.03 -4.88
N VAL A 187 10.20 16.94 -4.79
CA VAL A 187 8.80 16.90 -5.23
C VAL A 187 7.93 17.00 -3.98
N ASN A 188 7.33 18.16 -3.78
CA ASN A 188 6.36 18.41 -2.72
C ASN A 188 4.98 18.58 -3.35
N ALA A 189 4.23 17.50 -3.43
CA ALA A 189 2.91 17.48 -4.05
C ALA A 189 2.00 16.47 -3.34
N PRO A 190 0.79 16.87 -2.93
CA PRO A 190 -0.11 15.98 -2.18
C PRO A 190 -0.54 14.80 -3.03
N ILE A 191 -0.67 13.62 -2.42
CA ILE A 191 -1.06 12.38 -3.11
C ILE A 191 -2.40 11.89 -2.59
N GLY A 192 -3.31 11.58 -3.52
CA GLY A 192 -4.59 10.96 -3.24
C GLY A 192 -4.98 9.93 -4.29
N ARG A 193 -6.14 9.30 -4.13
CA ARG A 193 -6.67 8.34 -5.11
C ARG A 193 -6.97 9.06 -6.43
N HIS A 194 -6.56 8.44 -7.55
CA HIS A 194 -6.92 8.95 -8.87
C HIS A 194 -8.46 8.96 -9.04
N PRO A 195 -9.08 10.03 -9.55
CA PRO A 195 -10.54 10.18 -9.54
C PRO A 195 -11.29 9.11 -10.35
N THR A 196 -10.68 8.57 -11.39
CA THR A 196 -11.32 7.59 -12.29
C THR A 196 -10.64 6.23 -12.33
N ASP A 197 -9.33 6.15 -12.10
CA ASP A 197 -8.57 4.89 -12.13
C ASP A 197 -8.23 4.42 -10.70
N ARG A 198 -8.97 3.43 -10.22
CA ARG A 198 -8.80 2.89 -8.84
C ARG A 198 -7.44 2.25 -8.57
N LYS A 199 -6.67 1.90 -9.61
CA LYS A 199 -5.33 1.31 -9.48
C LYS A 199 -4.24 2.38 -9.30
N LYS A 200 -4.58 3.66 -9.57
CA LYS A 200 -3.64 4.78 -9.54
C LYS A 200 -3.83 5.69 -8.33
N MET A 201 -2.73 6.31 -7.97
CA MET A 201 -2.69 7.51 -7.14
C MET A 201 -2.37 8.72 -8.03
N SER A 202 -2.62 9.94 -7.55
CA SER A 202 -2.41 11.15 -8.34
C SER A 202 -2.02 12.32 -7.44
N VAL A 203 -1.16 13.22 -7.93
CA VAL A 203 -0.88 14.51 -7.31
C VAL A 203 -2.01 15.54 -7.54
N HIS A 204 -2.94 15.24 -8.43
CA HIS A 204 -4.11 16.08 -8.73
C HIS A 204 -5.41 15.56 -8.10
N ALA A 205 -5.30 14.72 -7.07
CA ALA A 205 -6.46 14.18 -6.39
C ALA A 205 -7.16 15.25 -5.53
N PRO A 206 -8.51 15.32 -5.51
CA PRO A 206 -9.23 16.39 -4.78
C PRO A 206 -9.00 16.37 -3.26
N HIS A 207 -8.58 15.25 -2.69
CA HIS A 207 -8.31 15.09 -1.26
C HIS A 207 -6.93 14.44 -1.05
N GLY A 208 -5.91 15.01 -1.69
CA GLY A 208 -4.52 14.57 -1.54
C GLY A 208 -4.01 14.83 -0.12
N ARG A 209 -3.23 13.90 0.41
CA ARG A 209 -2.49 14.05 1.67
C ARG A 209 -1.08 14.51 1.35
N GLU A 210 -0.53 15.36 2.19
CA GLU A 210 0.85 15.85 2.07
C GLU A 210 1.83 14.71 1.76
N ALA A 211 2.71 14.96 0.79
CA ALA A 211 3.73 14.01 0.38
C ALA A 211 4.97 14.75 -0.13
N VAL A 212 6.14 14.39 0.41
CA VAL A 212 7.43 15.01 0.09
C VAL A 212 8.45 13.92 -0.22
N THR A 213 9.08 14.03 -1.39
CA THR A 213 10.16 13.15 -1.85
C THR A 213 11.33 14.00 -2.30
N HIS A 214 12.49 13.82 -1.69
CA HIS A 214 13.76 14.38 -2.17
C HIS A 214 14.41 13.37 -3.11
N TYR A 215 15.06 13.85 -4.18
CA TYR A 215 15.85 12.98 -5.04
C TYR A 215 17.24 13.56 -5.29
N ARG A 216 18.19 12.67 -5.50
CA ARG A 216 19.56 12.97 -5.88
C ARG A 216 19.98 12.06 -7.02
N VAL A 217 20.57 12.62 -8.07
CA VAL A 217 21.11 11.86 -9.18
C VAL A 217 22.39 11.15 -8.75
N LEU A 218 22.44 9.86 -9.00
CA LEU A 218 23.62 9.02 -8.80
C LEU A 218 24.42 8.85 -10.10
N GLU A 219 23.72 8.58 -11.22
CA GLU A 219 24.36 8.35 -12.52
C GLU A 219 23.37 8.65 -13.67
N ARG A 220 23.87 9.17 -14.81
CA ARG A 220 23.07 9.48 -16.01
C ARG A 220 23.48 8.60 -17.17
N PHE A 221 22.48 8.06 -17.89
CA PHE A 221 22.66 7.14 -19.02
C PHE A 221 21.99 7.67 -20.29
N GLY A 222 21.97 8.98 -20.51
CA GLY A 222 21.30 9.60 -21.64
C GLY A 222 19.77 9.55 -21.55
N ASN A 223 19.18 8.40 -21.89
CA ASN A 223 17.72 8.21 -21.84
C ASN A 223 17.19 7.76 -20.47
N TYR A 224 18.05 7.51 -19.51
CA TYR A 224 17.72 7.03 -18.17
C TYR A 224 18.59 7.71 -17.12
N THR A 225 18.09 7.80 -15.90
CA THR A 225 18.84 8.33 -14.76
C THR A 225 18.68 7.40 -13.57
N HIS A 226 19.79 7.02 -12.94
CA HIS A 226 19.82 6.35 -11.64
C HIS A 226 19.77 7.41 -10.55
N ILE A 227 18.82 7.29 -9.64
CA ILE A 227 18.57 8.26 -8.58
C ILE A 227 18.47 7.58 -7.22
N GLU A 228 18.83 8.31 -6.18
CA GLU A 228 18.43 8.04 -4.81
C GLU A 228 17.21 8.91 -4.46
N CYS A 229 16.23 8.35 -3.78
CA CYS A 229 15.08 9.08 -3.25
C CYS A 229 15.04 8.96 -1.73
N GLU A 230 14.90 10.08 -1.01
CA GLU A 230 14.68 10.11 0.42
C GLU A 230 13.26 10.59 0.72
N LEU A 231 12.56 9.87 1.62
CA LEU A 231 11.16 10.11 1.92
C LEU A 231 10.97 10.80 3.26
N GLU A 232 10.32 11.98 3.31
CA GLU A 232 9.74 12.50 4.54
C GLU A 232 8.44 11.76 4.86
N THR A 233 7.55 11.60 3.91
CA THR A 233 6.25 10.93 4.04
C THR A 233 6.26 9.55 3.38
N GLY A 234 5.24 8.71 3.65
CA GLY A 234 5.12 7.35 3.09
C GLY A 234 3.74 7.07 2.50
N ARG A 235 3.33 7.78 1.43
CA ARG A 235 2.04 7.53 0.77
C ARG A 235 2.14 6.38 -0.22
N THR A 236 1.01 5.75 -0.48
CA THR A 236 0.92 4.67 -1.48
C THR A 236 1.47 5.14 -2.83
N HIS A 237 2.38 4.37 -3.42
CA HIS A 237 3.04 4.65 -4.70
C HIS A 237 3.81 6.00 -4.74
N GLN A 238 4.21 6.57 -3.61
CA GLN A 238 4.67 7.97 -3.54
C GLN A 238 5.79 8.29 -4.54
N ILE A 239 6.92 7.58 -4.50
CA ILE A 239 8.05 7.83 -5.42
C ILE A 239 7.60 7.66 -6.87
N ARG A 240 6.82 6.63 -7.15
CA ARG A 240 6.31 6.32 -8.49
C ARG A 240 5.46 7.45 -9.07
N VAL A 241 4.52 7.97 -8.26
CA VAL A 241 3.64 9.09 -8.64
C VAL A 241 4.42 10.39 -8.78
N HIS A 242 5.29 10.70 -7.81
CA HIS A 242 6.09 11.92 -7.82
C HIS A 242 7.02 11.98 -9.02
N MET A 243 7.79 10.93 -9.29
CA MET A 243 8.69 10.92 -10.45
C MET A 243 7.93 10.98 -11.78
N ALA A 244 6.77 10.31 -11.87
CA ALA A 244 5.91 10.41 -13.03
C ALA A 244 5.34 11.83 -13.22
N SER A 245 4.98 12.53 -12.13
CA SER A 245 4.41 13.89 -12.17
C SER A 245 5.39 14.94 -12.70
N ILE A 246 6.70 14.71 -12.56
CA ILE A 246 7.76 15.57 -13.11
C ILE A 246 8.28 15.08 -14.46
N GLY A 247 7.61 14.11 -15.11
CA GLY A 247 7.97 13.61 -16.43
C GLY A 247 9.05 12.53 -16.46
N HIS A 248 9.45 12.01 -15.31
CA HIS A 248 10.49 10.98 -15.16
C HIS A 248 9.96 9.71 -14.48
N PRO A 249 8.97 8.98 -15.06
CA PRO A 249 8.42 7.78 -14.44
C PRO A 249 9.51 6.72 -14.24
N ILE A 250 9.31 5.85 -13.24
CA ILE A 250 10.25 4.76 -12.96
C ILE A 250 10.25 3.75 -14.10
N LEU A 251 11.45 3.30 -14.48
CA LEU A 251 11.64 2.31 -15.53
C LEU A 251 10.99 0.98 -15.14
N GLY A 252 10.19 0.42 -16.05
CA GLY A 252 9.45 -0.83 -15.83
C GLY A 252 8.10 -0.64 -15.07
N ASP A 253 7.76 0.57 -14.66
CA ASP A 253 6.46 0.83 -14.02
C ASP A 253 5.31 0.80 -15.04
N LEU A 254 4.49 -0.26 -14.98
CA LEU A 254 3.36 -0.46 -15.89
C LEU A 254 2.13 0.40 -15.55
N VAL A 255 2.12 1.05 -14.38
CA VAL A 255 1.00 1.87 -13.92
C VAL A 255 1.19 3.34 -14.28
N TYR A 256 2.40 3.87 -14.05
CA TYR A 256 2.73 5.30 -14.24
C TYR A 256 3.69 5.56 -15.39
N GLY A 257 4.37 4.53 -15.89
CA GLY A 257 5.34 4.62 -16.96
C GLY A 257 4.80 4.21 -18.32
N SER A 258 5.72 3.99 -19.26
CA SER A 258 5.41 3.50 -20.59
C SER A 258 5.16 1.98 -20.59
N ALA A 259 4.11 1.55 -21.30
CA ALA A 259 3.88 0.12 -21.55
C ALA A 259 4.99 -0.53 -22.39
N LYS A 260 5.78 0.28 -23.13
CA LYS A 260 6.94 -0.18 -23.90
C LYS A 260 8.20 -0.01 -23.06
N CYS A 261 8.65 -1.08 -22.44
CA CYS A 261 9.96 -1.14 -21.77
C CYS A 261 10.95 -1.90 -22.67
N PRO A 262 12.09 -1.31 -23.04
CA PRO A 262 13.08 -2.00 -23.88
C PRO A 262 13.83 -3.10 -23.14
N PHE A 263 13.69 -3.15 -21.82
CA PHE A 263 14.27 -4.17 -20.96
C PHE A 263 13.18 -5.16 -20.51
N ARG A 264 13.56 -6.42 -20.35
CA ARG A 264 12.66 -7.44 -19.79
C ARG A 264 12.54 -7.27 -18.27
N LEU A 265 11.79 -6.27 -17.85
CA LEU A 265 11.55 -5.95 -16.43
C LEU A 265 10.15 -6.41 -15.99
N GLN A 266 10.10 -7.02 -14.84
CA GLN A 266 8.87 -7.36 -14.16
C GLN A 266 8.59 -6.27 -13.11
N GLY A 267 7.76 -5.26 -13.46
CA GLY A 267 7.43 -4.13 -12.59
C GLY A 267 8.54 -3.07 -12.47
N GLN A 268 8.32 -2.09 -11.61
CA GLN A 268 9.18 -0.93 -11.40
C GLN A 268 10.57 -1.27 -10.89
N THR A 269 11.60 -0.55 -11.40
CA THR A 269 12.96 -0.60 -10.89
C THR A 269 13.12 0.35 -9.73
N LEU A 270 12.65 -0.09 -8.55
CA LEU A 270 12.62 0.65 -7.29
C LEU A 270 13.03 -0.27 -6.14
N HIS A 271 13.98 0.18 -5.32
CA HIS A 271 14.57 -0.61 -4.26
C HIS A 271 14.70 0.21 -2.98
N ALA A 272 14.14 -0.27 -1.87
CA ALA A 272 14.27 0.31 -0.53
C ALA A 272 15.65 -0.02 0.03
N ARG A 273 16.64 0.86 -0.26
CA ARG A 273 18.05 0.64 -0.01
C ARG A 273 18.41 0.78 1.47
N ILE A 274 18.09 1.93 2.06
CA ILE A 274 18.47 2.25 3.44
C ILE A 274 17.22 2.39 4.30
N LEU A 275 17.28 1.76 5.46
CA LEU A 275 16.29 1.90 6.53
C LEU A 275 17.03 2.19 7.84
N GLY A 276 16.77 3.37 8.44
CA GLY A 276 17.40 3.79 9.70
C GLY A 276 16.37 4.31 10.69
N PHE A 277 16.52 3.95 11.96
CA PHE A 277 15.60 4.33 13.04
C PHE A 277 16.27 4.25 14.40
N VAL A 278 15.66 4.84 15.42
CA VAL A 278 16.08 4.66 16.81
C VAL A 278 15.51 3.35 17.33
N HIS A 279 16.38 2.44 17.76
CA HIS A 279 15.98 1.11 18.23
C HIS A 279 15.14 1.20 19.52
N PRO A 280 13.97 0.53 19.59
CA PRO A 280 13.00 0.74 20.67
C PRO A 280 13.49 0.37 22.06
N SER A 281 14.40 -0.60 22.20
CA SER A 281 14.92 -1.03 23.50
C SER A 281 16.26 -0.39 23.87
N THR A 282 17.16 -0.20 22.91
CA THR A 282 18.50 0.34 23.19
C THR A 282 18.56 1.86 23.13
N GLY A 283 17.63 2.52 22.44
CA GLY A 283 17.68 3.96 22.18
C GLY A 283 18.78 4.38 21.20
N ALA A 284 19.56 3.45 20.68
CA ALA A 284 20.61 3.73 19.71
C ALA A 284 20.02 3.89 18.29
N TYR A 285 20.56 4.80 17.49
CA TYR A 285 20.26 4.84 16.08
C TYR A 285 20.92 3.65 15.37
N VAL A 286 20.13 2.92 14.61
CA VAL A 286 20.59 1.78 13.81
C VAL A 286 20.17 2.00 12.35
N GLN A 287 21.01 1.52 11.43
CA GLN A 287 20.77 1.64 10.00
C GLN A 287 21.13 0.34 9.30
N PHE A 288 20.27 -0.06 8.38
CA PHE A 288 20.38 -1.28 7.58
C PHE A 288 20.43 -0.92 6.10
N ASP A 289 21.30 -1.60 5.38
CA ASP A 289 21.53 -1.45 3.95
C ASP A 289 21.11 -2.77 3.27
N ALA A 290 20.06 -2.74 2.47
CA ALA A 290 19.66 -3.88 1.66
C ALA A 290 20.46 -3.89 0.34
N PRO A 291 21.20 -4.95 -0.01
CA PRO A 291 21.96 -4.98 -1.26
C PRO A 291 21.03 -4.87 -2.47
N LEU A 292 21.50 -4.21 -3.52
CA LEU A 292 20.76 -4.14 -4.78
C LEU A 292 20.52 -5.56 -5.30
N PRO A 293 19.30 -5.88 -5.75
CA PRO A 293 19.03 -7.19 -6.33
C PRO A 293 19.70 -7.35 -7.68
N GLU A 294 20.06 -8.57 -8.05
CA GLU A 294 20.80 -8.91 -9.26
C GLU A 294 20.23 -8.25 -10.53
N TYR A 295 18.90 -8.27 -10.71
CA TYR A 295 18.26 -7.64 -11.88
C TYR A 295 18.55 -6.14 -11.98
N PHE A 296 18.69 -5.45 -10.85
CA PHE A 296 18.98 -4.02 -10.79
C PHE A 296 20.45 -3.75 -11.16
N GLU A 297 21.37 -4.52 -10.59
CA GLU A 297 22.81 -4.44 -10.92
C GLU A 297 23.09 -4.76 -12.38
N GLU A 298 22.45 -5.82 -12.91
CA GLU A 298 22.57 -6.17 -14.34
C GLU A 298 22.04 -5.05 -15.24
N LEU A 299 20.94 -4.41 -14.85
CA LEU A 299 20.37 -3.29 -15.59
C LEU A 299 21.34 -2.09 -15.59
N LEU A 300 21.94 -1.75 -14.45
CA LEU A 300 22.97 -0.70 -14.38
C LEU A 300 24.17 -1.02 -15.27
N LYS A 301 24.67 -2.26 -15.25
CA LYS A 301 25.75 -2.70 -16.14
C LYS A 301 25.39 -2.54 -17.62
N LYS A 302 24.16 -2.92 -18.01
CA LYS A 302 23.67 -2.75 -19.39
C LYS A 302 23.58 -1.28 -19.80
N LEU A 303 23.11 -0.40 -18.92
CA LEU A 303 22.98 1.03 -19.19
C LEU A 303 24.37 1.69 -19.34
N ARG A 304 25.34 1.36 -18.48
CA ARG A 304 26.73 1.82 -18.58
C ARG A 304 27.35 1.44 -19.91
N ASN A 305 27.20 0.17 -20.34
CA ASN A 305 27.70 -0.31 -21.60
C ASN A 305 27.09 0.39 -22.84
N GLN A 306 25.84 0.85 -22.75
CA GLN A 306 25.17 1.59 -23.83
C GLN A 306 25.64 3.04 -23.95
N THR A 307 26.13 3.63 -22.87
CA THR A 307 26.60 5.01 -22.84
C THR A 307 28.12 5.14 -23.03
N GLY A 308 28.87 4.01 -23.09
CA GLY A 308 30.31 4.02 -23.24
C GLY A 308 31.08 4.42 -21.97
N ASN A 309 30.42 4.35 -20.84
CA ASN A 309 31.00 4.59 -19.50
C ASN A 309 31.42 3.27 -18.84
#